data_46ca1302ccbb38a68e443ad1801496e0
#
_entry.id   46ca1302ccbb38a68e443ad1801496e0
#
_cell.length_a   1.000
_cell.length_b   1.000
_cell.length_c   1.000
_cell.angle_alpha   90.00
_cell.angle_beta   90.00
_cell.angle_gamma   90.00
#
_symmetry.space_group_name_H-M   'P 1'
#
loop_
_entity.id
_entity.type
_entity.pdbx_description
1 polymer ?
#
loop_
_entity_poly.entity_id
_entity_poly.type
_entity_poly.pdbx_seq_one_letter_code
_entity_poly.pdbx_strand_id
1 'polypeptide(L)'
;MKVLLLTIDAWRASHASFLPGAERACTPNLAAFSEDAAVFPRAFSHGPATPYAFPALLTSTYPLDHGGYERIDESRILVSEALADAGWHCVGVHSNPWLGAKYGYDRGYDEYRDVGEFDLPGLERGRELLVNGFGLDHPVYRVAQSLYRRMQPVLRAAGGGRTDEVRVAREALADGQSDGNSDGNSDTFVWTHLLTPHAPYVPPERHRDAVGVGNVDATELTTRAQRDPEGLSADERAAVEDLYAASVRHADEQAGEILDRVDEDTLVVVTADHGEALFEHETVGHPPRLYDELVHVPLLIRPPGGVSSGGAPSGSVSRQSEASPTVVEEMVRHVDVAPTILDYADVPAPSSYRGRSLRPAIEGEEIPSELAILEVASTDERPGQLDPDALRVGVRSASRKLVHADGDLWGYDLCSDFGECDPIESPTGEGWDRLRRALRERRDEISLEGSDASFDAETEERLRDLGYLE
;
A
#
# COMPACT_ATOMS: atom_id res chain seq x y z
N MET A 1 23.54 6.63 -6.43
CA MET A 1 22.70 6.19 -5.29
C MET A 1 21.53 5.35 -5.81
N LYS A 2 21.05 4.37 -5.02
CA LYS A 2 19.80 3.66 -5.36
C LYS A 2 18.74 3.95 -4.31
N VAL A 3 17.48 3.96 -4.75
CA VAL A 3 16.31 4.05 -3.88
C VAL A 3 15.34 2.94 -4.24
N LEU A 4 14.90 2.17 -3.26
CA LEU A 4 13.81 1.20 -3.38
C LEU A 4 12.62 1.66 -2.54
N LEU A 5 11.47 1.88 -3.18
CA LEU A 5 10.17 1.97 -2.52
C LEU A 5 9.43 0.66 -2.76
N LEU A 6 9.29 -0.16 -1.73
CA LEU A 6 8.54 -1.41 -1.74
C LEU A 6 7.21 -1.21 -1.01
N THR A 7 6.12 -1.32 -1.75
CA THR A 7 4.76 -1.23 -1.21
C THR A 7 4.07 -2.60 -1.26
N ILE A 8 3.34 -2.96 -0.21
CA ILE A 8 2.65 -4.23 -0.07
C ILE A 8 1.15 -3.95 0.12
N ASP A 9 0.32 -4.50 -0.75
CA ASP A 9 -1.12 -4.28 -0.78
C ASP A 9 -1.81 -4.89 0.46
N ALA A 10 -2.72 -4.14 1.07
CA ALA A 10 -3.58 -4.61 2.16
C ALA A 10 -2.84 -5.26 3.34
N TRP A 11 -1.64 -4.78 3.72
CA TRP A 11 -0.84 -5.36 4.80
C TRP A 11 -1.01 -4.58 6.11
N ARG A 12 -1.72 -5.19 7.07
CA ARG A 12 -1.99 -4.62 8.41
C ARG A 12 -0.73 -4.50 9.26
N ALA A 13 -0.66 -3.43 10.05
CA ALA A 13 0.40 -3.24 11.05
C ALA A 13 0.42 -4.39 12.09
N SER A 14 -0.75 -4.92 12.50
CA SER A 14 -0.84 -6.03 13.48
C SER A 14 -0.21 -7.36 13.00
N HIS A 15 0.09 -7.49 11.71
CA HIS A 15 0.76 -8.65 11.12
C HIS A 15 2.22 -8.40 10.72
N ALA A 16 2.80 -7.27 11.14
CA ALA A 16 4.20 -6.92 10.93
C ALA A 16 5.03 -7.34 12.16
N SER A 17 5.80 -8.43 12.07
CA SER A 17 6.50 -9.06 13.20
C SER A 17 7.51 -8.16 13.93
N PHE A 18 7.96 -7.09 13.28
CA PHE A 18 8.88 -6.11 13.83
C PHE A 18 8.20 -4.99 14.62
N LEU A 19 6.87 -4.89 14.56
CA LEU A 19 6.12 -3.88 15.31
C LEU A 19 5.74 -4.37 16.72
N PRO A 20 5.75 -3.49 17.72
CA PRO A 20 5.25 -3.81 19.05
C PRO A 20 3.77 -4.21 19.00
N GLY A 21 3.41 -5.31 19.64
CA GLY A 21 2.03 -5.77 19.68
C GLY A 21 1.55 -6.52 18.44
N ALA A 22 2.47 -6.95 17.56
CA ALA A 22 2.12 -7.81 16.44
C ALA A 22 1.36 -9.07 16.92
N GLU A 23 0.20 -9.30 16.34
CA GLU A 23 -0.66 -10.43 16.72
C GLU A 23 -0.11 -11.78 16.24
N ARG A 24 0.58 -11.76 15.09
CA ARG A 24 1.16 -12.95 14.46
C ARG A 24 2.56 -12.70 13.91
N ALA A 25 3.47 -13.65 14.10
CA ALA A 25 4.83 -13.59 13.55
C ALA A 25 4.86 -14.01 12.07
N CYS A 26 4.33 -13.16 11.17
CA CYS A 26 4.16 -13.48 9.76
C CYS A 26 5.29 -13.00 8.86
N THR A 27 6.15 -12.08 9.31
CA THR A 27 7.13 -11.39 8.47
C THR A 27 8.58 -11.56 8.96
N PRO A 28 9.13 -12.80 8.94
CA PRO A 28 10.48 -13.05 9.45
C PRO A 28 11.59 -12.37 8.63
N ASN A 29 11.45 -12.21 7.30
CA ASN A 29 12.45 -11.54 6.47
C ASN A 29 12.49 -10.04 6.74
N LEU A 30 11.31 -9.41 6.82
CA LEU A 30 11.20 -7.98 7.16
C LEU A 30 11.59 -7.71 8.62
N ALA A 31 11.34 -8.65 9.53
CA ALA A 31 11.83 -8.54 10.91
C ALA A 31 13.36 -8.57 10.98
N ALA A 32 14.01 -9.46 10.23
CA ALA A 32 15.47 -9.46 10.12
C ALA A 32 16.00 -8.17 9.46
N PHE A 33 15.33 -7.69 8.41
CA PHE A 33 15.69 -6.44 7.75
C PHE A 33 15.55 -5.22 8.67
N SER A 34 14.59 -5.24 9.60
CA SER A 34 14.34 -4.13 10.53
C SER A 34 15.48 -3.87 11.50
N GLU A 35 16.40 -4.83 11.71
CA GLU A 35 17.56 -4.66 12.60
C GLU A 35 18.50 -3.53 12.14
N ASP A 36 18.56 -3.25 10.83
CA ASP A 36 19.36 -2.18 10.22
C ASP A 36 18.50 -0.99 9.74
N ALA A 37 17.24 -0.93 10.12
CA ALA A 37 16.27 0.08 9.67
C ALA A 37 15.65 0.88 10.83
N ALA A 38 15.11 2.05 10.51
CA ALA A 38 14.20 2.77 11.38
C ALA A 38 12.81 2.17 11.27
N VAL A 39 12.23 1.83 12.42
CA VAL A 39 10.89 1.25 12.57
C VAL A 39 9.94 2.33 13.05
N PHE A 40 8.79 2.48 12.39
CA PHE A 40 7.77 3.46 12.71
C PHE A 40 6.48 2.77 13.18
N PRO A 41 6.28 2.57 14.49
CA PRO A 41 5.11 1.87 15.01
C PRO A 41 3.78 2.61 14.79
N ARG A 42 3.83 3.89 14.45
CA ARG A 42 2.66 4.77 14.31
C ARG A 42 2.64 5.44 12.93
N ALA A 43 2.64 4.62 11.88
CA ALA A 43 2.53 5.09 10.51
C ALA A 43 1.09 4.93 9.99
N PHE A 44 0.57 5.95 9.29
CA PHE A 44 -0.82 5.98 8.84
C PHE A 44 -0.93 6.29 7.35
N SER A 45 -1.74 5.46 6.66
CA SER A 45 -2.30 5.77 5.35
C SER A 45 -3.31 6.91 5.45
N HIS A 46 -3.61 7.54 4.32
CA HIS A 46 -4.62 8.60 4.23
C HIS A 46 -5.97 8.11 3.73
N GLY A 47 -6.07 6.83 3.39
CA GLY A 47 -7.30 6.20 2.96
C GLY A 47 -7.26 4.69 3.08
N PRO A 48 -8.42 4.03 3.02
CA PRO A 48 -8.58 2.63 3.39
C PRO A 48 -8.31 1.64 2.26
N ALA A 49 -7.97 2.08 1.05
CA ALA A 49 -7.73 1.24 -0.11
C ALA A 49 -6.77 1.90 -1.09
N THR A 50 -6.23 1.13 -2.04
CA THR A 50 -5.22 1.55 -3.03
C THR A 50 -5.51 2.91 -3.67
N PRO A 51 -6.70 3.20 -4.26
CA PRO A 51 -6.93 4.47 -4.94
C PRO A 51 -6.87 5.68 -4.00
N TYR A 52 -7.15 5.50 -2.71
CA TYR A 52 -7.10 6.58 -1.71
C TYR A 52 -5.71 6.74 -1.09
N ALA A 53 -4.92 5.67 -1.02
CA ALA A 53 -3.61 5.67 -0.37
C ALA A 53 -2.50 6.22 -1.27
N PHE A 54 -2.48 5.83 -2.54
CA PHE A 54 -1.36 6.12 -3.45
C PHE A 54 -1.16 7.60 -3.80
N PRO A 55 -2.19 8.46 -3.90
CA PRO A 55 -1.96 9.89 -4.03
C PRO A 55 -1.07 10.45 -2.91
N ALA A 56 -1.33 10.05 -1.66
CA ALA A 56 -0.51 10.50 -0.53
C ALA A 56 0.91 9.93 -0.57
N LEU A 57 1.05 8.67 -0.93
CA LEU A 57 2.32 7.96 -0.93
C LEU A 57 3.29 8.47 -2.02
N LEU A 58 2.78 8.68 -3.24
CA LEU A 58 3.62 9.02 -4.40
C LEU A 58 3.66 10.51 -4.74
N THR A 59 2.70 11.31 -4.28
CA THR A 59 2.64 12.75 -4.58
C THR A 59 2.63 13.64 -3.34
N SER A 60 2.70 13.05 -2.13
CA SER A 60 2.62 13.78 -0.86
C SER A 60 1.43 14.75 -0.79
N THR A 61 0.26 14.38 -1.39
CA THR A 61 -0.99 15.14 -1.34
C THR A 61 -2.09 14.29 -0.73
N TYR A 62 -3.12 14.90 -0.17
CA TYR A 62 -4.25 14.11 0.36
C TYR A 62 -5.11 13.52 -0.77
N PRO A 63 -5.82 12.40 -0.51
CA PRO A 63 -6.64 11.74 -1.54
C PRO A 63 -7.60 12.67 -2.27
N LEU A 64 -8.28 13.55 -1.54
CA LEU A 64 -9.29 14.45 -2.08
C LEU A 64 -8.75 15.85 -2.48
N ASP A 65 -7.42 16.03 -2.57
CA ASP A 65 -6.84 17.20 -3.21
C ASP A 65 -7.06 17.14 -4.74
N HIS A 66 -7.02 18.28 -5.39
CA HIS A 66 -7.06 18.39 -6.86
C HIS A 66 -8.23 17.63 -7.54
N GLY A 67 -9.41 17.63 -6.91
CA GLY A 67 -10.61 17.02 -7.47
C GLY A 67 -10.82 15.54 -7.13
N GLY A 68 -9.87 14.88 -6.44
CA GLY A 68 -10.06 13.50 -5.97
C GLY A 68 -8.93 12.53 -6.32
N TYR A 69 -9.21 11.25 -6.19
CA TYR A 69 -8.23 10.16 -6.26
C TYR A 69 -8.37 9.24 -7.50
N GLU A 70 -9.40 9.42 -8.32
CA GLU A 70 -9.66 8.51 -9.45
C GLU A 70 -8.56 8.51 -10.50
N ARG A 71 -7.79 9.60 -10.54
CA ARG A 71 -6.56 9.71 -11.34
C ARG A 71 -5.62 10.73 -10.74
N ILE A 72 -4.34 10.58 -11.04
CA ILE A 72 -3.33 11.55 -10.67
C ILE A 72 -3.39 12.73 -11.65
N ASP A 73 -3.96 13.84 -11.19
CA ASP A 73 -4.03 15.09 -11.95
C ASP A 73 -2.62 15.66 -12.23
N GLU A 74 -2.46 16.41 -13.33
CA GLU A 74 -1.17 17.01 -13.72
C GLU A 74 -0.62 18.00 -12.68
N SER A 75 -1.44 18.55 -11.81
CA SER A 75 -1.02 19.45 -10.72
C SER A 75 -0.38 18.68 -9.54
N ARG A 76 -0.56 17.36 -9.46
CA ARG A 76 0.11 16.47 -8.51
C ARG A 76 1.43 16.01 -9.11
N ILE A 77 2.54 16.39 -8.51
CA ILE A 77 3.88 15.97 -8.94
C ILE A 77 4.21 14.64 -8.27
N LEU A 78 4.45 13.59 -9.06
CA LEU A 78 4.92 12.31 -8.56
C LEU A 78 6.37 12.39 -8.11
N VAL A 79 6.74 11.58 -7.13
CA VAL A 79 8.14 11.46 -6.68
C VAL A 79 9.05 11.02 -7.83
N SER A 80 8.56 10.17 -8.75
CA SER A 80 9.24 9.76 -9.98
C SER A 80 9.49 10.94 -10.92
N GLU A 81 8.54 11.87 -11.10
CA GLU A 81 8.75 13.08 -11.92
C GLU A 81 9.84 13.96 -11.33
N ALA A 82 9.81 14.22 -10.01
CA ALA A 82 10.82 15.03 -9.35
C ALA A 82 12.23 14.41 -9.45
N LEU A 83 12.33 13.09 -9.34
CA LEU A 83 13.59 12.36 -9.50
C LEU A 83 14.05 12.33 -10.96
N ALA A 84 13.17 12.08 -11.93
CA ALA A 84 13.49 12.10 -13.35
C ALA A 84 13.97 13.48 -13.81
N ASP A 85 13.35 14.57 -13.34
CA ASP A 85 13.78 15.94 -13.60
C ASP A 85 15.20 16.23 -13.04
N ALA A 86 15.59 15.50 -11.99
CA ALA A 86 16.94 15.55 -11.41
C ALA A 86 17.94 14.59 -12.12
N GLY A 87 17.48 13.85 -13.14
CA GLY A 87 18.34 12.97 -13.95
C GLY A 87 18.44 11.52 -13.43
N TRP A 88 17.54 11.11 -12.52
CA TRP A 88 17.46 9.73 -12.05
C TRP A 88 16.82 8.82 -13.09
N HIS A 89 17.27 7.57 -13.13
CA HIS A 89 16.59 6.50 -13.87
C HIS A 89 15.48 5.91 -13.00
N CYS A 90 14.24 5.94 -13.46
CA CYS A 90 13.07 5.56 -12.69
C CYS A 90 12.39 4.31 -13.27
N VAL A 91 12.20 3.27 -12.45
CA VAL A 91 11.52 2.03 -12.81
C VAL A 91 10.33 1.80 -11.87
N GLY A 92 9.14 1.63 -12.44
CA GLY A 92 7.92 1.29 -11.71
C GLY A 92 7.37 -0.08 -12.14
N VAL A 93 6.98 -0.93 -11.16
CA VAL A 93 6.36 -2.23 -11.45
C VAL A 93 5.23 -2.54 -10.47
N HIS A 94 4.10 -2.94 -11.00
CA HIS A 94 2.90 -3.33 -10.24
C HIS A 94 2.02 -4.30 -11.03
N SER A 95 1.03 -4.88 -10.37
CA SER A 95 -0.05 -5.65 -11.02
C SER A 95 -1.45 -5.16 -10.60
N ASN A 96 -1.52 -4.09 -9.79
CA ASN A 96 -2.79 -3.54 -9.33
C ASN A 96 -3.42 -2.65 -10.42
N PRO A 97 -4.67 -2.92 -10.87
CA PRO A 97 -5.33 -2.18 -11.96
C PRO A 97 -5.59 -0.71 -11.66
N TRP A 98 -5.66 -0.31 -10.37
CA TRP A 98 -5.81 1.09 -9.95
C TRP A 98 -4.59 1.96 -10.24
N LEU A 99 -3.43 1.35 -10.43
CA LEU A 99 -2.15 2.01 -10.62
C LEU A 99 -1.73 2.10 -12.09
N GLY A 100 -2.62 1.74 -13.02
CA GLY A 100 -2.34 1.74 -14.44
C GLY A 100 -1.99 3.13 -15.01
N ALA A 101 -1.21 3.16 -16.09
CA ALA A 101 -0.78 4.39 -16.79
C ALA A 101 -1.95 5.32 -17.18
N LYS A 102 -3.12 4.76 -17.49
CA LYS A 102 -4.33 5.53 -17.79
C LYS A 102 -4.81 6.43 -16.64
N TYR A 103 -4.41 6.15 -15.41
CA TYR A 103 -4.68 6.99 -14.24
C TYR A 103 -3.55 7.97 -13.92
N GLY A 104 -2.50 8.04 -14.76
CA GLY A 104 -1.40 9.00 -14.65
C GLY A 104 -0.30 8.60 -13.69
N TYR A 105 -0.22 7.33 -13.27
CA TYR A 105 0.81 6.84 -12.37
C TYR A 105 2.16 6.55 -13.06
N ASP A 106 2.20 6.48 -14.40
CA ASP A 106 3.39 6.20 -15.21
C ASP A 106 4.33 7.39 -15.41
N ARG A 107 3.91 8.59 -15.00
CA ARG A 107 4.68 9.82 -15.22
C ARG A 107 6.00 9.81 -14.47
N GLY A 108 7.07 10.24 -15.14
CA GLY A 108 8.43 10.31 -14.61
C GLY A 108 9.16 8.96 -14.55
N TYR A 109 8.55 7.86 -15.00
CA TYR A 109 9.23 6.58 -15.13
C TYR A 109 9.80 6.38 -16.53
N ASP A 110 11.06 5.93 -16.62
CA ASP A 110 11.67 5.45 -17.87
C ASP A 110 11.08 4.10 -18.26
N GLU A 111 10.79 3.26 -17.27
CA GLU A 111 10.13 1.97 -17.42
C GLU A 111 8.96 1.85 -16.44
N TYR A 112 7.76 1.69 -16.97
CA TYR A 112 6.56 1.45 -16.17
C TYR A 112 5.88 0.17 -16.63
N ARG A 113 5.77 -0.83 -15.76
CA ARG A 113 5.33 -2.18 -16.11
C ARG A 113 4.13 -2.61 -15.26
N ASP A 114 2.96 -2.76 -15.90
CA ASP A 114 1.82 -3.50 -15.36
C ASP A 114 1.99 -4.99 -15.69
N VAL A 115 2.49 -5.76 -14.73
CA VAL A 115 2.73 -7.20 -14.92
C VAL A 115 1.48 -8.05 -14.61
N GLY A 116 0.37 -7.42 -14.25
CA GLY A 116 -0.95 -8.04 -14.16
C GLY A 116 -1.61 -8.22 -15.52
N GLU A 117 -1.16 -7.46 -16.52
CA GLU A 117 -1.54 -7.69 -17.91
C GLU A 117 -0.77 -8.88 -18.48
N PHE A 118 -1.48 -9.97 -18.76
CA PHE A 118 -0.89 -11.13 -19.42
C PHE A 118 -0.61 -10.80 -20.88
N ASP A 119 0.64 -10.44 -21.17
CA ASP A 119 1.15 -10.29 -22.52
C ASP A 119 1.52 -11.69 -23.10
N LEU A 120 0.51 -12.48 -23.43
CA LEU A 120 0.73 -13.66 -24.26
C LEU A 120 0.67 -13.22 -25.73
N PRO A 121 1.82 -13.17 -26.44
CA PRO A 121 1.86 -12.77 -27.85
C PRO A 121 0.85 -13.59 -28.67
N GLY A 122 -0.21 -12.92 -29.13
CA GLY A 122 -1.29 -13.54 -29.92
C GLY A 122 -2.64 -13.67 -29.22
N LEU A 123 -2.74 -13.59 -27.89
CA LEU A 123 -4.03 -13.56 -27.19
C LEU A 123 -4.69 -12.18 -27.28
N GLU A 124 -3.94 -11.08 -27.22
CA GLU A 124 -4.48 -9.74 -27.47
C GLU A 124 -5.14 -9.62 -28.84
N ARG A 125 -4.47 -10.08 -29.89
CA ARG A 125 -5.06 -10.12 -31.24
C ARG A 125 -6.30 -11.01 -31.31
N GLY A 126 -6.30 -12.13 -30.59
CA GLY A 126 -7.46 -13.03 -30.51
C GLY A 126 -8.62 -12.36 -29.75
N ARG A 127 -8.33 -11.64 -28.69
CA ARG A 127 -9.30 -10.88 -27.89
C ARG A 127 -9.88 -9.70 -28.68
N GLU A 128 -9.03 -8.88 -29.30
CA GLU A 128 -9.48 -7.79 -30.18
C GLU A 128 -10.40 -8.30 -31.32
N LEU A 129 -10.06 -9.42 -31.91
CA LEU A 129 -10.89 -10.04 -32.95
C LEU A 129 -12.24 -10.53 -32.40
N LEU A 130 -12.27 -11.07 -31.17
CA LEU A 130 -13.50 -11.51 -30.51
C LEU A 130 -14.36 -10.32 -30.07
N VAL A 131 -13.76 -9.27 -29.49
CA VAL A 131 -14.47 -8.06 -29.06
C VAL A 131 -15.00 -7.27 -30.28
N ASN A 132 -14.17 -7.07 -31.29
CA ASN A 132 -14.55 -6.33 -32.50
C ASN A 132 -15.53 -7.12 -33.38
N GLY A 133 -15.48 -8.46 -33.31
CA GLY A 133 -16.38 -9.31 -34.11
C GLY A 133 -17.72 -9.65 -33.46
N PHE A 134 -17.78 -9.73 -32.15
CA PHE A 134 -18.95 -10.25 -31.42
C PHE A 134 -19.48 -9.34 -30.31
N GLY A 135 -18.68 -8.41 -29.82
CA GLY A 135 -19.01 -7.59 -28.64
C GLY A 135 -18.81 -8.34 -27.30
N LEU A 136 -18.65 -7.58 -26.23
CA LEU A 136 -18.34 -8.09 -24.88
C LEU A 136 -19.48 -8.97 -24.28
N ASP A 137 -20.73 -8.72 -24.65
CA ASP A 137 -21.90 -9.45 -24.14
C ASP A 137 -22.21 -10.76 -24.93
N HIS A 138 -21.43 -11.06 -25.96
CA HIS A 138 -21.69 -12.23 -26.77
C HIS A 138 -21.31 -13.53 -26.03
N PRO A 139 -22.17 -14.59 -26.09
CA PRO A 139 -21.93 -15.85 -25.38
C PRO A 139 -20.56 -16.50 -25.67
N VAL A 140 -20.02 -16.32 -26.89
CA VAL A 140 -18.70 -16.84 -27.28
C VAL A 140 -17.59 -16.12 -26.51
N TYR A 141 -17.68 -14.80 -26.33
CA TYR A 141 -16.73 -14.04 -25.54
C TYR A 141 -16.77 -14.48 -24.07
N ARG A 142 -17.96 -14.60 -23.49
CA ARG A 142 -18.16 -15.04 -22.09
C ARG A 142 -17.63 -16.47 -21.85
N VAL A 143 -17.77 -17.37 -22.81
CA VAL A 143 -17.21 -18.74 -22.72
C VAL A 143 -15.68 -18.71 -22.81
N ALA A 144 -15.12 -17.96 -23.76
CA ALA A 144 -13.66 -17.82 -23.91
C ALA A 144 -13.03 -17.21 -22.65
N GLN A 145 -13.66 -16.20 -22.08
CA GLN A 145 -13.31 -15.54 -20.84
C GLN A 145 -13.39 -16.49 -19.62
N SER A 146 -14.47 -17.27 -19.50
CA SER A 146 -14.62 -18.26 -18.43
C SER A 146 -13.54 -19.36 -18.52
N LEU A 147 -13.14 -19.74 -19.73
CA LEU A 147 -12.07 -20.70 -19.96
C LEU A 147 -10.70 -20.12 -19.57
N TYR A 148 -10.45 -18.87 -19.92
CA TYR A 148 -9.25 -18.13 -19.57
C TYR A 148 -9.11 -18.01 -18.06
N ARG A 149 -10.18 -17.59 -17.33
CA ARG A 149 -10.22 -17.53 -15.85
C ARG A 149 -9.86 -18.86 -15.20
N ARG A 150 -10.37 -19.98 -15.73
CA ARG A 150 -10.06 -21.32 -15.21
C ARG A 150 -8.60 -21.74 -15.49
N MET A 151 -7.99 -21.18 -16.52
CA MET A 151 -6.60 -21.45 -16.87
C MET A 151 -5.60 -20.56 -16.16
N GLN A 152 -5.99 -19.36 -15.70
CA GLN A 152 -5.11 -18.42 -15.01
C GLN A 152 -4.33 -19.02 -13.83
N PRO A 153 -4.94 -19.76 -12.89
CA PRO A 153 -4.21 -20.37 -11.78
C PRO A 153 -3.18 -21.39 -12.24
N VAL A 154 -3.51 -22.13 -13.30
CA VAL A 154 -2.61 -23.13 -13.91
C VAL A 154 -1.45 -22.46 -14.66
N LEU A 155 -1.71 -21.36 -15.35
CA LEU A 155 -0.70 -20.59 -16.05
C LEU A 155 0.25 -19.88 -15.06
N ARG A 156 -0.29 -19.31 -13.98
CA ARG A 156 0.52 -18.75 -12.88
C ARG A 156 1.37 -19.83 -12.20
N ALA A 157 0.81 -21.01 -11.93
CA ALA A 157 1.54 -22.12 -11.34
C ALA A 157 2.61 -22.69 -12.30
N ALA A 158 2.37 -22.69 -13.61
CA ALA A 158 3.33 -23.14 -14.63
C ALA A 158 4.49 -22.15 -14.83
N GLY A 159 4.30 -20.87 -14.52
CA GLY A 159 5.33 -19.82 -14.54
C GLY A 159 6.33 -19.85 -13.40
N GLY A 160 6.27 -20.87 -12.52
CA GLY A 160 7.29 -21.10 -11.47
C GLY A 160 7.06 -20.36 -10.14
N GLY A 161 5.87 -19.79 -9.90
CA GLY A 161 5.48 -19.24 -8.59
C GLY A 161 6.15 -17.92 -8.19
N ARG A 162 7.02 -17.35 -9.03
CA ARG A 162 7.50 -15.97 -8.88
C ARG A 162 6.50 -15.03 -9.52
N THR A 163 6.08 -14.02 -8.80
CA THR A 163 5.35 -12.92 -9.40
C THR A 163 6.31 -12.14 -10.30
N ASP A 164 5.81 -11.64 -11.41
CA ASP A 164 6.66 -10.88 -12.35
C ASP A 164 7.17 -9.58 -11.69
N GLU A 165 6.46 -9.02 -10.69
CA GLU A 165 6.89 -7.86 -9.90
C GLU A 165 8.25 -8.11 -9.23
N VAL A 166 8.41 -9.26 -8.54
CA VAL A 166 9.66 -9.63 -7.85
C VAL A 166 10.82 -9.74 -8.85
N ARG A 167 10.58 -10.38 -9.99
CA ARG A 167 11.60 -10.55 -11.04
C ARG A 167 12.04 -9.21 -11.62
N VAL A 168 11.08 -8.36 -12.00
CA VAL A 168 11.37 -7.05 -12.60
C VAL A 168 12.07 -6.12 -11.61
N ALA A 169 11.61 -6.05 -10.36
CA ALA A 169 12.26 -5.25 -9.34
C ALA A 169 13.72 -5.71 -9.09
N ARG A 170 13.96 -7.02 -9.03
CA ARG A 170 15.32 -7.59 -8.87
C ARG A 170 16.22 -7.29 -10.05
N GLU A 171 15.71 -7.33 -11.28
CA GLU A 171 16.44 -6.97 -12.50
C GLU A 171 16.80 -5.48 -12.46
N ALA A 172 15.85 -4.58 -12.20
CA ALA A 172 16.07 -3.15 -12.11
C ALA A 172 17.12 -2.76 -11.03
N LEU A 173 17.10 -3.43 -9.87
CA LEU A 173 18.09 -3.23 -8.81
C LEU A 173 19.49 -3.75 -9.20
N ALA A 174 19.58 -4.76 -10.09
CA ALA A 174 20.84 -5.33 -10.56
C ALA A 174 21.46 -4.54 -11.73
N ASP A 175 20.63 -4.01 -12.65
CA ASP A 175 21.08 -3.38 -13.91
C ASP A 175 21.84 -2.06 -13.70
N GLY A 176 21.68 -1.38 -12.58
CA GLY A 176 22.55 -0.27 -12.17
C GLY A 176 24.06 -0.64 -12.07
N GLN A 177 24.43 -1.88 -12.32
CA GLN A 177 25.82 -2.40 -12.28
C GLN A 177 26.40 -2.78 -13.65
N SER A 178 25.62 -2.86 -14.76
CA SER A 178 26.04 -3.62 -15.95
C SER A 178 26.23 -2.88 -17.26
N ASP A 179 25.76 -1.66 -17.46
CA ASP A 179 25.97 -1.00 -18.74
C ASP A 179 27.28 -0.22 -18.77
N GLY A 180 28.28 -0.84 -19.42
CA GLY A 180 29.63 -0.34 -19.63
C GLY A 180 29.72 0.93 -20.50
N ASN A 181 28.88 1.90 -20.28
CA ASN A 181 29.09 3.27 -20.75
C ASN A 181 29.93 4.00 -19.69
N SER A 182 31.02 4.58 -20.08
CA SER A 182 32.19 4.98 -19.29
C SER A 182 32.00 6.08 -18.23
N ASP A 183 30.76 6.42 -17.85
CA ASP A 183 30.44 7.35 -16.74
C ASP A 183 29.52 6.67 -15.67
N GLY A 184 29.61 5.35 -15.57
CA GLY A 184 28.75 4.46 -14.82
C GLY A 184 28.51 4.83 -13.36
N ASN A 185 27.44 5.46 -13.08
CA ASN A 185 26.58 5.32 -11.92
C ASN A 185 25.37 6.25 -12.08
N SER A 186 24.36 5.86 -12.82
CA SER A 186 23.11 6.63 -12.81
C SER A 186 22.38 6.34 -11.49
N ASP A 187 21.98 7.40 -10.79
CA ASP A 187 21.10 7.27 -9.64
C ASP A 187 19.80 6.60 -10.10
N THR A 188 19.31 5.61 -9.35
CA THR A 188 18.18 4.77 -9.77
C THR A 188 17.10 4.75 -8.69
N PHE A 189 15.87 5.00 -9.10
CA PHE A 189 14.67 4.82 -8.27
C PHE A 189 13.88 3.61 -8.77
N VAL A 190 13.64 2.65 -7.90
CA VAL A 190 12.79 1.49 -8.16
C VAL A 190 11.59 1.55 -7.23
N TRP A 191 10.40 1.62 -7.81
CA TRP A 191 9.17 1.39 -7.08
C TRP A 191 8.57 0.05 -7.50
N THR A 192 8.21 -0.77 -6.51
CA THR A 192 7.46 -2.02 -6.75
C THR A 192 6.31 -2.14 -5.77
N HIS A 193 5.16 -2.58 -6.29
CA HIS A 193 3.97 -2.83 -5.51
C HIS A 193 3.58 -4.31 -5.61
N LEU A 194 3.68 -5.02 -4.48
CA LEU A 194 3.29 -6.42 -4.37
C LEU A 194 1.79 -6.50 -4.08
N LEU A 195 1.03 -7.16 -4.95
CA LEU A 195 -0.42 -7.32 -4.80
C LEU A 195 -0.79 -8.28 -3.64
N THR A 196 0.07 -9.22 -3.27
CA THR A 196 -0.11 -10.06 -2.09
C THR A 196 0.16 -9.23 -0.82
N PRO A 197 -0.68 -9.27 0.22
CA PRO A 197 -1.74 -10.23 0.56
C PRO A 197 -3.18 -9.87 0.15
N HIS A 198 -3.42 -8.93 -0.75
CA HIS A 198 -4.78 -8.56 -1.19
C HIS A 198 -5.69 -9.79 -1.44
N ALA A 199 -6.97 -9.66 -1.11
CA ALA A 199 -7.98 -10.70 -1.35
C ALA A 199 -8.16 -11.03 -2.86
N PRO A 200 -8.53 -12.26 -3.25
CA PRO A 200 -8.77 -13.41 -2.38
C PRO A 200 -7.47 -14.00 -1.81
N TYR A 201 -7.49 -14.42 -0.55
CA TYR A 201 -6.29 -14.91 0.14
C TYR A 201 -5.96 -16.34 -0.31
N VAL A 202 -5.17 -16.45 -1.39
CA VAL A 202 -4.79 -17.74 -2.01
C VAL A 202 -3.27 -17.94 -1.96
N PRO A 203 -2.67 -18.04 -0.75
CA PRO A 203 -1.23 -18.23 -0.62
C PRO A 203 -0.82 -19.64 -1.06
N PRO A 204 0.45 -19.81 -1.49
CA PRO A 204 1.03 -21.14 -1.78
C PRO A 204 0.89 -22.11 -0.62
N GLU A 205 0.77 -23.42 -0.93
CA GLU A 205 0.54 -24.49 0.07
C GLU A 205 1.55 -24.45 1.22
N ARG A 206 2.84 -24.25 0.93
CA ARG A 206 3.90 -24.14 1.96
C ARG A 206 3.63 -23.08 3.03
N HIS A 207 2.97 -21.98 2.67
CA HIS A 207 2.60 -20.94 3.64
C HIS A 207 1.32 -21.29 4.40
N ARG A 208 0.36 -21.97 3.76
CA ARG A 208 -0.83 -22.52 4.43
C ARG A 208 -0.44 -23.56 5.48
N ASP A 209 0.47 -24.46 5.12
CA ASP A 209 1.00 -25.48 6.04
C ASP A 209 1.71 -24.85 7.24
N ALA A 210 2.46 -23.77 7.01
CA ALA A 210 3.21 -23.08 8.06
C ALA A 210 2.31 -22.43 9.14
N VAL A 211 1.07 -22.09 8.81
CA VAL A 211 0.08 -21.53 9.77
C VAL A 211 -1.00 -22.53 10.15
N GLY A 212 -0.98 -23.75 9.58
CA GLY A 212 -1.90 -24.83 9.94
C GLY A 212 -3.27 -24.78 9.26
N VAL A 213 -3.42 -24.02 8.16
CA VAL A 213 -4.66 -24.02 7.37
C VAL A 213 -4.84 -25.37 6.70
N GLY A 214 -5.95 -26.02 6.99
CA GLY A 214 -6.34 -27.27 6.36
C GLY A 214 -6.67 -27.13 4.86
N ASN A 215 -7.13 -28.21 4.25
CA ASN A 215 -7.56 -28.21 2.85
C ASN A 215 -8.92 -27.52 2.71
N VAL A 216 -8.91 -26.21 2.45
CA VAL A 216 -10.11 -25.38 2.21
C VAL A 216 -10.05 -24.78 0.81
N ASP A 217 -11.19 -24.53 0.19
CA ASP A 217 -11.27 -23.70 -1.00
C ASP A 217 -11.07 -22.22 -0.57
N ALA A 218 -9.83 -21.76 -0.67
CA ALA A 218 -9.43 -20.44 -0.20
C ALA A 218 -10.16 -19.32 -0.93
N THR A 219 -10.39 -19.46 -2.24
CA THR A 219 -11.09 -18.45 -3.05
C THR A 219 -12.57 -18.36 -2.65
N GLU A 220 -13.25 -19.52 -2.54
CA GLU A 220 -14.66 -19.56 -2.14
C GLU A 220 -14.83 -19.00 -0.73
N LEU A 221 -13.98 -19.43 0.21
CA LEU A 221 -14.08 -19.02 1.61
C LEU A 221 -13.83 -17.52 1.78
N THR A 222 -12.79 -16.96 1.14
CA THR A 222 -12.53 -15.51 1.18
C THR A 222 -13.68 -14.71 0.57
N THR A 223 -14.19 -15.15 -0.59
CA THR A 223 -15.31 -14.47 -1.25
C THR A 223 -16.58 -14.48 -0.39
N ARG A 224 -16.86 -15.60 0.29
CA ARG A 224 -17.99 -15.67 1.24
C ARG A 224 -17.77 -14.75 2.43
N ALA A 225 -16.55 -14.70 2.97
CA ALA A 225 -16.20 -13.83 4.10
C ALA A 225 -16.43 -12.35 3.77
N GLN A 226 -16.08 -11.91 2.58
CA GLN A 226 -16.30 -10.53 2.14
C GLN A 226 -17.79 -10.19 1.94
N ARG A 227 -18.60 -11.16 1.47
CA ARG A 227 -20.04 -10.94 1.17
C ARG A 227 -20.94 -11.12 2.37
N ASP A 228 -20.66 -12.07 3.22
CA ASP A 228 -21.49 -12.45 4.37
C ASP A 228 -20.60 -12.90 5.56
N PRO A 229 -19.88 -11.95 6.18
CA PRO A 229 -18.97 -12.26 7.28
C PRO A 229 -19.68 -12.84 8.50
N GLU A 230 -20.96 -12.49 8.74
CA GLU A 230 -21.75 -13.00 9.86
C GLU A 230 -22.20 -14.45 9.64
N GLY A 231 -22.39 -14.85 8.39
CA GLY A 231 -22.82 -16.21 8.01
C GLY A 231 -21.72 -17.27 8.15
N LEU A 232 -20.48 -16.90 8.50
CA LEU A 232 -19.39 -17.85 8.70
C LEU A 232 -19.39 -18.41 10.13
N SER A 233 -19.11 -19.72 10.24
CA SER A 233 -18.83 -20.38 11.52
C SER A 233 -17.51 -19.88 12.12
N ALA A 234 -17.28 -20.13 13.43
CA ALA A 234 -16.03 -19.74 14.09
C ALA A 234 -14.80 -20.40 13.44
N ASP A 235 -14.91 -21.67 13.01
CA ASP A 235 -13.82 -22.37 12.32
C ASP A 235 -13.52 -21.77 10.94
N GLU A 236 -14.56 -21.35 10.19
CA GLU A 236 -14.39 -20.68 8.91
C GLU A 236 -13.76 -19.29 9.07
N ARG A 237 -14.16 -18.52 10.08
CA ARG A 237 -13.54 -17.22 10.41
C ARG A 237 -12.05 -17.40 10.73
N ALA A 238 -11.71 -18.33 11.61
CA ALA A 238 -10.32 -18.65 11.95
C ALA A 238 -9.52 -19.06 10.69
N ALA A 239 -10.12 -19.83 9.78
CA ALA A 239 -9.47 -20.22 8.53
C ALA A 239 -9.23 -19.02 7.59
N VAL A 240 -10.12 -18.02 7.55
CA VAL A 240 -9.90 -16.78 6.79
C VAL A 240 -8.72 -15.97 7.36
N GLU A 241 -8.68 -15.80 8.68
CA GLU A 241 -7.56 -15.13 9.37
C GLU A 241 -6.23 -15.85 9.13
N ASP A 242 -6.22 -17.18 9.16
CA ASP A 242 -5.04 -17.99 8.88
C ASP A 242 -4.62 -17.91 7.40
N LEU A 243 -5.58 -17.86 6.46
CA LEU A 243 -5.29 -17.65 5.03
C LEU A 243 -4.67 -16.27 4.80
N TYR A 244 -5.17 -15.22 5.45
CA TYR A 244 -4.58 -13.89 5.39
C TYR A 244 -3.15 -13.90 5.96
N ALA A 245 -2.93 -14.47 7.13
CA ALA A 245 -1.60 -14.60 7.73
C ALA A 245 -0.63 -15.38 6.84
N ALA A 246 -1.10 -16.45 6.15
CA ALA A 246 -0.32 -17.18 5.17
C ALA A 246 0.01 -16.33 3.92
N SER A 247 -0.91 -15.44 3.50
CA SER A 247 -0.69 -14.51 2.40
C SER A 247 0.33 -13.44 2.79
N VAL A 248 0.29 -12.92 4.02
CA VAL A 248 1.32 -12.02 4.55
C VAL A 248 2.70 -12.70 4.58
N ARG A 249 2.79 -13.98 4.99
CA ARG A 249 4.05 -14.73 4.91
C ARG A 249 4.57 -14.87 3.49
N HIS A 250 3.69 -15.03 2.51
CA HIS A 250 4.08 -15.07 1.10
C HIS A 250 4.60 -13.71 0.63
N ALA A 251 3.94 -12.61 1.00
CA ALA A 251 4.43 -11.25 0.70
C ALA A 251 5.81 -10.99 1.35
N ASP A 252 6.02 -11.44 2.58
CA ASP A 252 7.32 -11.34 3.27
C ASP A 252 8.43 -12.13 2.55
N GLU A 253 8.13 -13.34 2.02
CA GLU A 253 9.09 -14.11 1.20
C GLU A 253 9.44 -13.34 -0.08
N GLN A 254 8.44 -12.76 -0.77
CA GLN A 254 8.63 -11.94 -1.97
C GLN A 254 9.47 -10.68 -1.67
N ALA A 255 9.16 -10.00 -0.57
CA ALA A 255 9.92 -8.85 -0.09
C ALA A 255 11.37 -9.24 0.20
N GLY A 256 11.60 -10.36 0.91
CA GLY A 256 12.93 -10.87 1.18
C GLY A 256 13.73 -11.14 -0.10
N GLU A 257 13.11 -11.74 -1.13
CA GLU A 257 13.77 -11.97 -2.42
C GLU A 257 14.21 -10.65 -3.10
N ILE A 258 13.43 -9.57 -2.98
CA ILE A 258 13.80 -8.25 -3.53
C ILE A 258 14.93 -7.65 -2.70
N LEU A 259 14.80 -7.67 -1.36
CA LEU A 259 15.77 -7.11 -0.42
C LEU A 259 17.14 -7.77 -0.51
N ASP A 260 17.23 -9.06 -0.89
CA ASP A 260 18.48 -9.75 -1.16
C ASP A 260 19.31 -9.13 -2.31
N ARG A 261 18.74 -8.21 -3.11
CA ARG A 261 19.40 -7.51 -4.22
C ARG A 261 19.84 -6.08 -3.85
N VAL A 262 19.51 -5.65 -2.66
CA VAL A 262 19.77 -4.29 -2.21
C VAL A 262 21.16 -4.23 -1.59
N ASP A 263 21.99 -3.28 -2.02
CA ASP A 263 23.28 -3.01 -1.40
C ASP A 263 23.17 -2.10 -0.15
N GLU A 264 24.28 -1.94 0.57
CA GLU A 264 24.32 -1.14 1.80
C GLU A 264 24.05 0.36 1.54
N ASP A 265 24.38 0.85 0.35
CA ASP A 265 24.22 2.27 -0.03
C ASP A 265 22.84 2.60 -0.59
N THR A 266 21.90 1.66 -0.60
CA THR A 266 20.54 1.86 -1.07
C THR A 266 19.63 2.38 0.03
N LEU A 267 18.91 3.49 -0.22
CA LEU A 267 17.75 3.87 0.59
C LEU A 267 16.63 2.86 0.33
N VAL A 268 16.11 2.26 1.38
CA VAL A 268 14.98 1.33 1.26
C VAL A 268 13.82 1.82 2.11
N VAL A 269 12.65 1.96 1.50
CA VAL A 269 11.38 2.24 2.17
C VAL A 269 10.46 1.06 1.94
N VAL A 270 9.96 0.44 3.01
CA VAL A 270 8.97 -0.65 2.97
C VAL A 270 7.73 -0.22 3.73
N THR A 271 6.56 -0.25 3.09
CA THR A 271 5.29 0.07 3.73
C THR A 271 4.13 -0.71 3.09
N ALA A 272 2.98 -0.74 3.73
CA ALA A 272 1.72 -1.09 3.05
C ALA A 272 1.09 0.16 2.44
N ASP A 273 0.20 0.01 1.49
CA ASP A 273 -0.66 1.12 1.03
C ASP A 273 -1.84 1.33 2.00
N HIS A 274 -2.47 0.26 2.48
CA HIS A 274 -3.51 0.24 3.52
C HIS A 274 -3.48 -1.07 4.30
N GLY A 275 -4.33 -1.18 5.31
CA GLY A 275 -4.58 -2.39 6.07
C GLY A 275 -5.73 -3.22 5.50
N GLU A 276 -6.32 -4.07 6.35
CA GLU A 276 -7.39 -5.02 5.99
C GLU A 276 -8.25 -5.31 7.21
N ALA A 277 -9.57 -5.32 7.08
CA ALA A 277 -10.47 -5.79 8.12
C ALA A 277 -10.56 -7.33 8.09
N LEU A 278 -10.49 -7.95 9.25
CA LEU A 278 -10.61 -9.39 9.46
C LEU A 278 -11.66 -9.65 10.55
N PHE A 279 -12.90 -9.32 10.21
CA PHE A 279 -14.12 -9.40 11.05
C PHE A 279 -14.29 -8.27 12.08
N GLU A 280 -13.35 -7.31 12.20
CA GLU A 280 -13.63 -6.09 12.95
C GLU A 280 -14.79 -5.34 12.28
N HIS A 281 -15.62 -4.70 13.10
CA HIS A 281 -16.82 -3.98 12.62
C HIS A 281 -17.69 -4.82 11.66
N GLU A 282 -17.71 -6.15 11.85
CA GLU A 282 -18.49 -7.11 11.06
C GLU A 282 -18.15 -7.10 9.56
N THR A 283 -16.89 -6.77 9.22
CA THR A 283 -16.43 -6.67 7.83
C THR A 283 -15.18 -7.50 7.57
N VAL A 284 -14.97 -7.88 6.30
CA VAL A 284 -13.74 -8.49 5.78
C VAL A 284 -13.35 -7.77 4.51
N GLY A 285 -12.06 -7.43 4.36
CA GLY A 285 -11.58 -6.63 3.25
C GLY A 285 -11.32 -5.18 3.67
N HIS A 286 -11.40 -4.25 2.73
CA HIS A 286 -11.11 -2.84 2.96
C HIS A 286 -12.25 -1.94 2.47
N PRO A 287 -13.42 -1.98 3.17
CA PRO A 287 -14.56 -1.13 2.85
C PRO A 287 -14.18 0.36 3.02
N PRO A 288 -14.95 1.29 2.41
CA PRO A 288 -14.67 2.73 2.49
C PRO A 288 -14.98 3.28 3.90
N ARG A 289 -14.23 2.83 4.89
CA ARG A 289 -14.25 3.22 6.31
C ARG A 289 -12.88 3.71 6.73
N LEU A 290 -12.80 4.43 7.86
CA LEU A 290 -11.56 5.06 8.33
C LEU A 290 -11.06 4.48 9.66
N TYR A 291 -11.32 3.20 9.92
CA TYR A 291 -10.85 2.49 11.10
C TYR A 291 -9.34 2.19 11.06
N ASP A 292 -8.70 2.05 12.23
CA ASP A 292 -7.24 1.86 12.30
C ASP A 292 -6.79 0.54 11.66
N GLU A 293 -7.58 -0.53 11.66
CA GLU A 293 -7.25 -1.76 10.93
C GLU A 293 -7.09 -1.57 9.41
N LEU A 294 -7.65 -0.49 8.86
CA LEU A 294 -7.56 -0.14 7.44
C LEU A 294 -6.49 0.91 7.14
N VAL A 295 -6.17 1.77 8.11
CA VAL A 295 -5.28 2.92 7.86
C VAL A 295 -3.97 2.90 8.67
N HIS A 296 -3.85 2.06 9.70
CA HIS A 296 -2.59 1.85 10.41
C HIS A 296 -1.74 0.84 9.67
N VAL A 297 -0.62 1.30 9.13
CA VAL A 297 0.26 0.54 8.23
C VAL A 297 1.64 0.34 8.83
N PRO A 298 2.35 -0.74 8.50
CA PRO A 298 3.75 -0.86 8.84
C PRO A 298 4.60 0.08 8.00
N LEU A 299 5.68 0.60 8.57
CA LEU A 299 6.68 1.40 7.86
C LEU A 299 8.07 1.11 8.40
N LEU A 300 8.98 0.78 7.48
CA LEU A 300 10.41 0.63 7.68
C LEU A 300 11.16 1.56 6.73
N ILE A 301 12.20 2.24 7.22
CA ILE A 301 13.11 3.02 6.37
C ILE A 301 14.55 2.66 6.75
N ARG A 302 15.28 2.05 5.83
CA ARG A 302 16.73 1.83 5.97
C ARG A 302 17.47 2.90 5.16
N PRO A 303 18.12 3.86 5.80
CA PRO A 303 18.95 4.83 5.10
C PRO A 303 20.20 4.18 4.48
N PRO A 304 20.87 4.82 3.53
CA PRO A 304 22.19 4.40 3.06
C PRO A 304 23.15 4.21 4.21
N GLY A 305 23.81 3.04 4.28
CA GLY A 305 24.70 2.66 5.37
C GLY A 305 24.01 2.14 6.63
N GLY A 306 22.68 1.99 6.62
CA GLY A 306 21.88 1.53 7.77
C GLY A 306 21.72 2.58 8.88
N VAL A 307 20.96 2.24 9.93
CA VAL A 307 20.85 3.10 11.11
C VAL A 307 22.00 2.87 12.05
N SER A 308 22.68 3.95 12.46
CA SER A 308 23.77 3.87 13.46
C SER A 308 23.15 3.58 14.84
N SER A 309 23.43 2.42 15.41
CA SER A 309 23.10 2.16 16.82
C SER A 309 23.86 3.14 17.72
N GLY A 310 23.16 4.23 18.13
CA GLY A 310 23.50 5.15 19.21
C GLY A 310 24.91 5.74 19.23
N GLY A 311 25.05 6.98 18.82
CA GLY A 311 26.01 8.02 19.22
C GLY A 311 27.32 7.61 19.89
N ALA A 312 28.27 7.04 19.14
CA ALA A 312 29.68 7.05 19.56
C ALA A 312 30.58 7.41 18.37
N PRO A 313 31.58 8.31 18.53
CA PRO A 313 32.45 8.72 17.44
C PRO A 313 33.30 7.55 16.94
N SER A 314 33.46 7.47 15.62
CA SER A 314 34.20 6.47 14.88
C SER A 314 35.56 6.15 15.50
N GLY A 315 35.70 4.93 16.02
CA GLY A 315 36.96 4.39 16.51
C GLY A 315 36.79 2.93 16.85
N SER A 316 37.18 2.07 15.88
CA SER A 316 37.48 0.64 16.02
C SER A 316 36.80 -0.10 17.17
N VAL A 317 35.71 -0.82 16.95
CA VAL A 317 35.30 -1.94 17.80
C VAL A 317 34.61 -3.01 16.98
N SER A 318 34.99 -4.24 17.28
CA SER A 318 34.44 -5.51 16.83
C SER A 318 32.89 -5.56 16.84
N ARG A 319 32.27 -5.97 15.70
CA ARG A 319 30.88 -6.37 15.56
C ARG A 319 30.53 -7.51 16.54
N GLN A 320 30.04 -7.16 17.71
CA GLN A 320 29.27 -7.99 18.62
C GLN A 320 28.51 -7.05 19.60
N SER A 321 27.54 -6.28 19.10
CA SER A 321 26.46 -5.74 19.94
C SER A 321 25.16 -6.16 19.29
N GLU A 322 24.23 -6.66 20.09
CA GLU A 322 22.88 -6.99 19.67
C GLU A 322 22.29 -5.76 19.00
N ALA A 323 22.19 -5.79 17.67
CA ALA A 323 21.58 -4.72 16.89
C ALA A 323 20.09 -4.72 17.25
N SER A 324 19.63 -3.63 17.85
CA SER A 324 18.21 -3.39 18.07
C SER A 324 17.76 -2.34 17.07
N PRO A 325 16.58 -2.49 16.46
CA PRO A 325 16.07 -1.51 15.50
C PRO A 325 15.98 -0.12 16.14
N THR A 326 16.20 0.91 15.33
CA THR A 326 15.92 2.29 15.74
C THR A 326 14.41 2.50 15.67
N VAL A 327 13.76 2.75 16.81
CA VAL A 327 12.29 2.97 16.85
C VAL A 327 12.03 4.47 16.89
N VAL A 328 11.20 4.94 15.94
CA VAL A 328 10.71 6.33 15.88
C VAL A 328 9.26 6.32 16.36
N GLU A 329 9.04 6.81 17.59
CA GLU A 329 7.73 6.77 18.27
C GLU A 329 6.75 7.85 17.79
N GLU A 330 7.22 8.84 17.08
CA GLU A 330 6.39 9.89 16.51
C GLU A 330 5.42 9.32 15.49
N MET A 331 4.21 9.90 15.46
CA MET A 331 3.23 9.57 14.44
C MET A 331 3.66 10.13 13.09
N VAL A 332 3.71 9.27 12.08
CA VAL A 332 4.10 9.58 10.70
C VAL A 332 3.02 9.18 9.71
N ARG A 333 3.10 9.65 8.48
CA ARG A 333 2.02 9.56 7.50
C ARG A 333 2.57 9.21 6.12
N HIS A 334 1.75 8.66 5.26
CA HIS A 334 2.15 8.38 3.86
C HIS A 334 2.62 9.64 3.11
N VAL A 335 2.02 10.80 3.36
CA VAL A 335 2.49 12.06 2.76
C VAL A 335 3.95 12.41 3.11
N ASP A 336 4.51 11.81 4.15
CA ASP A 336 5.89 12.03 4.60
C ASP A 336 6.90 11.14 3.84
N VAL A 337 6.44 10.13 3.08
CA VAL A 337 7.32 9.18 2.36
C VAL A 337 8.04 9.83 1.18
N ALA A 338 7.30 10.43 0.25
CA ALA A 338 7.90 11.05 -0.95
C ALA A 338 8.91 12.16 -0.60
N PRO A 339 8.63 13.13 0.32
CA PRO A 339 9.62 14.13 0.72
C PRO A 339 10.83 13.52 1.43
N THR A 340 10.68 12.37 2.13
CA THR A 340 11.82 11.65 2.72
C THR A 340 12.73 11.07 1.64
N ILE A 341 12.15 10.44 0.61
CA ILE A 341 12.91 9.92 -0.54
C ILE A 341 13.69 11.05 -1.22
N LEU A 342 13.04 12.18 -1.49
CA LEU A 342 13.67 13.32 -2.16
C LEU A 342 14.78 13.94 -1.31
N ASP A 343 14.62 14.01 0.01
CA ASP A 343 15.65 14.54 0.92
C ASP A 343 16.90 13.66 0.94
N TYR A 344 16.78 12.33 0.95
CA TYR A 344 17.93 11.44 0.82
C TYR A 344 18.54 11.45 -0.58
N ALA A 345 17.77 11.78 -1.60
CA ALA A 345 18.24 11.93 -2.98
C ALA A 345 18.87 13.32 -3.26
N ASP A 346 18.94 14.22 -2.28
CA ASP A 346 19.34 15.63 -2.43
C ASP A 346 18.53 16.39 -3.50
N VAL A 347 17.25 16.00 -3.69
CA VAL A 347 16.31 16.61 -4.64
C VAL A 347 15.31 17.49 -3.88
N PRO A 348 15.11 18.75 -4.24
CA PRO A 348 14.16 19.62 -3.57
C PRO A 348 12.72 19.08 -3.69
N ALA A 349 12.01 18.98 -2.57
CA ALA A 349 10.60 18.60 -2.60
C ALA A 349 9.73 19.69 -3.24
N PRO A 350 8.76 19.32 -4.10
CA PRO A 350 7.79 20.26 -4.66
C PRO A 350 7.03 21.03 -3.57
N SER A 351 6.74 22.30 -3.81
CA SER A 351 6.01 23.14 -2.84
C SER A 351 4.55 22.70 -2.62
N SER A 352 4.01 21.85 -3.49
CA SER A 352 2.68 21.23 -3.36
C SER A 352 2.65 20.09 -2.37
N TYR A 353 3.80 19.54 -1.95
CA TYR A 353 3.86 18.44 -1.01
C TYR A 353 3.38 18.86 0.37
N ARG A 354 2.52 18.06 0.98
CA ARG A 354 1.94 18.31 2.31
C ARG A 354 2.72 17.66 3.44
N GLY A 355 3.53 16.67 3.12
CA GLY A 355 4.37 15.95 4.07
C GLY A 355 5.72 16.64 4.29
N ARG A 356 6.51 16.01 5.15
CA ARG A 356 7.88 16.44 5.48
C ARG A 356 8.82 15.24 5.44
N SER A 357 10.12 15.50 5.33
CA SER A 357 11.13 14.48 5.46
C SER A 357 11.15 13.88 6.88
N LEU A 358 11.27 12.55 6.95
CA LEU A 358 11.48 11.79 8.19
C LEU A 358 12.98 11.58 8.48
N ARG A 359 13.88 12.02 7.59
CA ARG A 359 15.33 11.91 7.76
C ARG A 359 15.82 12.46 9.10
N PRO A 360 15.38 13.64 9.59
CA PRO A 360 15.78 14.14 10.91
C PRO A 360 15.43 13.16 12.05
N ALA A 361 14.24 12.54 12.01
CA ALA A 361 13.85 11.57 13.02
C ALA A 361 14.68 10.27 12.95
N ILE A 362 15.01 9.81 11.74
CA ILE A 362 15.88 8.66 11.52
C ILE A 362 17.31 8.94 12.04
N GLU A 363 17.78 10.18 11.92
CA GLU A 363 19.06 10.66 12.40
C GLU A 363 19.06 11.01 13.91
N GLY A 364 17.91 10.81 14.60
CA GLY A 364 17.77 10.97 16.06
C GLY A 364 17.36 12.36 16.52
N GLU A 365 16.85 13.21 15.63
CA GLU A 365 16.28 14.50 15.99
C GLU A 365 14.78 14.36 16.35
N GLU A 366 14.30 15.19 17.28
CA GLU A 366 12.89 15.25 17.57
C GLU A 366 12.12 15.96 16.44
N ILE A 367 11.05 15.31 15.94
CA ILE A 367 10.13 15.91 14.97
C ILE A 367 8.76 16.18 15.62
N PRO A 368 8.03 17.25 15.24
CA PRO A 368 6.70 17.50 15.78
C PRO A 368 5.74 16.35 15.46
N SER A 369 4.85 15.98 16.40
CA SER A 369 3.76 15.05 16.11
C SER A 369 2.66 15.76 15.32
N GLU A 370 2.45 15.30 14.08
CA GLU A 370 1.40 15.84 13.21
C GLU A 370 0.11 15.01 13.31
N LEU A 371 -1.00 15.60 12.84
CA LEU A 371 -2.26 14.88 12.71
C LEU A 371 -2.28 14.12 11.37
N ALA A 372 -2.80 12.90 11.37
CA ALA A 372 -3.13 12.21 10.13
C ALA A 372 -4.53 12.63 9.67
N ILE A 373 -4.63 13.07 8.44
CA ILE A 373 -5.90 13.31 7.74
C ILE A 373 -6.27 12.02 7.03
N LEU A 374 -7.50 11.58 7.17
CA LEU A 374 -8.02 10.34 6.60
C LEU A 374 -9.21 10.68 5.72
N GLU A 375 -9.27 10.15 4.50
CA GLU A 375 -10.28 10.57 3.54
C GLU A 375 -10.77 9.42 2.67
N VAL A 376 -12.06 9.40 2.44
CA VAL A 376 -12.71 8.56 1.44
C VAL A 376 -14.02 9.21 1.00
N ALA A 377 -14.35 9.09 -0.28
CA ALA A 377 -15.61 9.56 -0.83
C ALA A 377 -16.10 8.53 -1.85
N SER A 378 -16.49 7.36 -1.37
CA SER A 378 -17.09 6.28 -2.17
C SER A 378 -18.02 5.43 -1.33
N THR A 379 -18.86 4.64 -1.99
CA THR A 379 -19.76 3.68 -1.36
C THR A 379 -19.24 2.25 -1.43
N ASP A 380 -19.80 1.35 -0.62
CA ASP A 380 -19.49 -0.09 -0.68
C ASP A 380 -19.86 -0.71 -2.04
N GLU A 381 -20.87 -0.15 -2.72
CA GLU A 381 -21.33 -0.63 -4.05
C GLU A 381 -20.37 -0.21 -5.17
N ARG A 382 -19.65 0.91 -4.98
CA ARG A 382 -18.73 1.49 -5.97
C ARG A 382 -17.42 1.91 -5.32
N PRO A 383 -16.65 0.97 -4.78
CA PRO A 383 -15.38 1.28 -4.16
C PRO A 383 -14.40 1.87 -5.19
N GLY A 384 -13.67 2.90 -4.80
CA GLY A 384 -12.73 3.59 -5.67
C GLY A 384 -13.35 4.59 -6.66
N GLN A 385 -14.68 4.61 -6.84
CA GLN A 385 -15.36 5.65 -7.62
C GLN A 385 -15.73 6.82 -6.71
N LEU A 386 -15.42 8.04 -7.14
CA LEU A 386 -15.70 9.24 -6.37
C LEU A 386 -17.23 9.49 -6.27
N ASP A 387 -17.71 9.55 -5.05
CA ASP A 387 -19.10 9.92 -4.72
C ASP A 387 -19.08 11.01 -3.64
N PRO A 388 -19.34 12.26 -4.00
CA PRO A 388 -19.33 13.38 -3.04
C PRO A 388 -20.35 13.22 -1.89
N ASP A 389 -21.44 12.50 -2.09
CA ASP A 389 -22.46 12.27 -1.06
C ASP A 389 -21.99 11.24 -0.02
N ALA A 390 -21.01 10.40 -0.37
CA ALA A 390 -20.38 9.42 0.52
C ALA A 390 -19.11 9.95 1.22
N LEU A 391 -18.91 11.27 1.25
CA LEU A 391 -17.70 11.87 1.84
C LEU A 391 -17.56 11.57 3.33
N ARG A 392 -16.43 10.95 3.68
CA ARG A 392 -15.96 10.75 5.05
C ARG A 392 -14.59 11.38 5.21
N VAL A 393 -14.43 12.17 6.26
CA VAL A 393 -13.16 12.81 6.61
C VAL A 393 -12.84 12.52 8.07
N GLY A 394 -11.66 11.99 8.30
CA GLY A 394 -11.13 11.72 9.63
C GLY A 394 -9.90 12.54 9.97
N VAL A 395 -9.70 12.79 11.25
CA VAL A 395 -8.47 13.37 11.80
C VAL A 395 -8.03 12.53 12.98
N ARG A 396 -6.79 12.03 12.92
CA ARG A 396 -6.20 11.16 13.93
C ARG A 396 -5.00 11.82 14.59
N SER A 397 -4.96 11.78 15.91
CA SER A 397 -3.79 12.05 16.76
C SER A 397 -3.27 10.73 17.36
N ALA A 398 -2.19 10.74 18.12
CA ALA A 398 -1.68 9.56 18.80
C ALA A 398 -2.70 8.86 19.74
N SER A 399 -3.67 9.60 20.30
CA SER A 399 -4.59 9.10 21.32
C SER A 399 -6.08 9.26 20.98
N ARG A 400 -6.42 9.93 19.90
CA ARG A 400 -7.82 10.22 19.54
C ARG A 400 -8.00 10.25 18.05
N LYS A 401 -9.17 9.83 17.62
CA LYS A 401 -9.65 9.96 16.24
C LYS A 401 -11.00 10.66 16.22
N LEU A 402 -11.21 11.53 15.25
CA LEU A 402 -12.46 12.24 15.02
C LEU A 402 -12.84 12.04 13.55
N VAL A 403 -14.03 11.52 13.29
CA VAL A 403 -14.53 11.21 11.95
C VAL A 403 -15.85 11.92 11.72
N HIS A 404 -15.96 12.62 10.62
CA HIS A 404 -17.23 13.10 10.07
C HIS A 404 -17.65 12.14 8.96
N ALA A 405 -18.81 11.52 9.14
CA ALA A 405 -19.40 10.58 8.20
C ALA A 405 -20.93 10.68 8.26
N ASP A 406 -21.59 10.57 7.11
CA ASP A 406 -23.05 10.50 6.99
C ASP A 406 -23.81 11.67 7.68
N GLY A 407 -23.16 12.84 7.78
CA GLY A 407 -23.68 14.04 8.43
C GLY A 407 -23.39 14.16 9.93
N ASP A 408 -22.87 13.10 10.54
CA ASP A 408 -22.60 13.01 11.98
C ASP A 408 -21.09 13.12 12.28
N LEU A 409 -20.78 13.40 13.55
CA LEU A 409 -19.40 13.55 14.04
C LEU A 409 -19.14 12.54 15.16
N TRP A 410 -18.23 11.61 14.90
CA TRP A 410 -17.86 10.51 15.79
C TRP A 410 -16.43 10.67 16.29
N GLY A 411 -16.22 10.50 17.59
CA GLY A 411 -14.89 10.50 18.21
C GLY A 411 -14.56 9.17 18.86
N TYR A 412 -13.29 8.80 18.84
CA TYR A 412 -12.76 7.60 19.49
C TYR A 412 -11.60 7.99 20.40
N ASP A 413 -11.63 7.55 21.67
CA ASP A 413 -10.52 7.66 22.60
C ASP A 413 -9.67 6.37 22.48
N LEU A 414 -8.65 6.42 21.64
CA LEU A 414 -7.83 5.26 21.27
C LEU A 414 -6.97 4.73 22.43
N CYS A 415 -6.90 5.44 23.56
CA CYS A 415 -6.24 4.92 24.76
C CYS A 415 -7.08 3.91 25.51
N SER A 416 -8.41 4.05 25.48
CA SER A 416 -9.36 3.17 26.15
C SER A 416 -10.14 2.28 25.20
N ASP A 417 -10.28 2.70 23.94
CA ASP A 417 -11.01 2.02 22.86
C ASP A 417 -10.12 1.92 21.61
N PHE A 418 -9.11 1.06 21.69
CA PHE A 418 -8.19 0.84 20.59
C PHE A 418 -8.88 0.22 19.35
N GLY A 419 -9.95 -0.57 19.58
CA GLY A 419 -10.73 -1.21 18.52
C GLY A 419 -11.84 -0.35 17.95
N GLU A 420 -11.96 0.94 18.37
CA GLU A 420 -12.97 1.88 17.85
C GLU A 420 -14.42 1.36 17.91
N CYS A 421 -14.74 0.63 19.00
CA CYS A 421 -16.04 -0.01 19.20
C CYS A 421 -17.05 0.86 19.95
N ASP A 422 -16.58 1.88 20.70
CA ASP A 422 -17.39 2.73 21.58
C ASP A 422 -17.33 4.21 21.12
N PRO A 423 -17.97 4.57 19.98
CA PRO A 423 -17.92 5.92 19.44
C PRO A 423 -18.58 6.95 20.35
N ILE A 424 -17.95 8.10 20.52
CA ILE A 424 -18.46 9.26 21.27
C ILE A 424 -19.10 10.22 20.26
N GLU A 425 -20.42 10.42 20.39
CA GLU A 425 -21.16 11.35 19.54
C GLU A 425 -20.75 12.81 19.83
N SER A 426 -20.36 13.53 18.79
CA SER A 426 -20.02 14.96 18.83
C SER A 426 -19.10 15.37 20.00
N PRO A 427 -17.94 14.72 20.20
CA PRO A 427 -17.11 14.94 21.39
C PRO A 427 -16.64 16.38 21.49
N THR A 428 -16.55 16.90 22.72
CA THR A 428 -16.16 18.29 23.04
C THR A 428 -15.11 18.34 24.15
N GLY A 429 -14.41 19.46 24.27
CA GLY A 429 -13.40 19.71 25.28
C GLY A 429 -11.98 19.77 24.72
N GLU A 430 -11.04 20.20 25.58
CA GLU A 430 -9.67 20.59 25.19
C GLU A 430 -8.94 19.54 24.35
N GLY A 431 -9.11 18.24 24.62
CA GLY A 431 -8.46 17.17 23.87
C GLY A 431 -9.03 16.97 22.45
N TRP A 432 -10.21 17.53 22.13
CA TRP A 432 -10.87 17.41 20.84
C TRP A 432 -10.79 18.67 19.98
N ASP A 433 -10.48 19.82 20.58
CA ASP A 433 -10.53 21.12 19.88
C ASP A 433 -9.54 21.21 18.72
N ARG A 434 -8.34 20.61 18.88
CA ARG A 434 -7.33 20.54 17.81
C ARG A 434 -7.84 19.71 16.62
N LEU A 435 -8.43 18.53 16.90
CA LEU A 435 -8.96 17.64 15.86
C LEU A 435 -10.16 18.29 15.15
N ARG A 436 -11.07 18.89 15.93
CA ARG A 436 -12.26 19.59 15.36
C ARG A 436 -11.87 20.75 14.45
N ARG A 437 -10.80 21.47 14.80
CA ARG A 437 -10.28 22.56 13.96
C ARG A 437 -9.71 21.99 12.67
N ALA A 438 -8.79 21.04 12.74
CA ALA A 438 -8.18 20.41 11.57
C ALA A 438 -9.22 19.75 10.66
N LEU A 439 -10.23 19.08 11.23
CA LEU A 439 -11.32 18.49 10.47
C LEU A 439 -12.13 19.53 9.69
N ARG A 440 -12.46 20.67 10.33
CA ARG A 440 -13.20 21.75 9.65
C ARG A 440 -12.37 22.38 8.56
N GLU A 441 -11.11 22.76 8.86
CA GLU A 441 -10.19 23.34 7.90
C GLU A 441 -10.06 22.42 6.70
N ARG A 442 -9.86 21.10 6.92
CA ARG A 442 -9.74 20.15 5.84
C ARG A 442 -11.01 20.01 5.00
N ARG A 443 -12.18 19.93 5.64
CA ARG A 443 -13.45 19.84 4.90
C ARG A 443 -13.75 21.08 4.07
N ASP A 444 -13.35 22.27 4.55
CA ASP A 444 -13.52 23.52 3.81
C ASP A 444 -12.55 23.62 2.59
N GLU A 445 -11.43 22.89 2.60
CA GLU A 445 -10.49 22.79 1.48
C GLU A 445 -10.96 21.82 0.37
N ILE A 446 -11.74 20.80 0.73
CA ILE A 446 -12.18 19.77 -0.21
C ILE A 446 -13.15 20.38 -1.22
N SER A 447 -12.80 20.26 -2.50
CA SER A 447 -13.67 20.62 -3.62
C SER A 447 -13.75 19.44 -4.57
N LEU A 448 -14.86 18.70 -4.51
CA LEU A 448 -15.12 17.56 -5.37
C LEU A 448 -15.97 18.03 -6.56
N GLU A 449 -15.38 18.01 -7.73
CA GLU A 449 -16.12 18.10 -8.98
C GLU A 449 -16.38 16.66 -9.41
N GLY A 450 -17.65 16.27 -9.49
CA GLY A 450 -18.01 14.90 -9.87
C GLY A 450 -17.30 14.51 -11.17
N SER A 451 -16.49 13.47 -11.13
CA SER A 451 -15.86 12.94 -12.32
C SER A 451 -16.83 11.97 -13.00
N ASP A 452 -16.99 12.11 -14.32
CA ASP A 452 -17.65 11.12 -15.17
C ASP A 452 -16.70 9.94 -15.50
N ALA A 453 -15.78 9.60 -14.60
CA ALA A 453 -14.84 8.50 -14.83
C ALA A 453 -15.61 7.17 -14.86
N SER A 454 -15.92 6.73 -16.05
CA SER A 454 -16.38 5.35 -16.28
C SER A 454 -15.14 4.47 -16.49
N PHE A 455 -15.06 3.35 -15.77
CA PHE A 455 -14.07 2.33 -16.03
C PHE A 455 -14.29 1.76 -17.44
N ASP A 456 -13.20 1.49 -18.16
CA ASP A 456 -13.30 0.64 -19.34
C ASP A 456 -13.62 -0.80 -18.92
N ALA A 457 -14.20 -1.57 -19.83
CA ALA A 457 -14.64 -2.94 -19.54
C ALA A 457 -13.52 -3.86 -19.05
N GLU A 458 -12.28 -3.58 -19.41
CA GLU A 458 -11.10 -4.35 -18.98
C GLU A 458 -10.77 -4.10 -17.52
N THR A 459 -10.79 -2.83 -17.12
CA THR A 459 -10.60 -2.45 -15.72
C THR A 459 -11.73 -2.97 -14.84
N GLU A 460 -12.99 -2.84 -15.27
CA GLU A 460 -14.12 -3.40 -14.53
C GLU A 460 -13.96 -4.91 -14.31
N GLU A 461 -13.47 -5.62 -15.30
CA GLU A 461 -13.25 -7.05 -15.18
C GLU A 461 -12.11 -7.37 -14.19
N ARG A 462 -10.97 -6.69 -14.27
CA ARG A 462 -9.85 -6.88 -13.34
C ARG A 462 -10.25 -6.52 -11.91
N LEU A 463 -11.01 -5.44 -11.72
CA LEU A 463 -11.53 -5.04 -10.41
C LEU A 463 -12.53 -6.04 -9.85
N ARG A 464 -13.35 -6.66 -10.72
CA ARG A 464 -14.27 -7.73 -10.32
C ARG A 464 -13.53 -9.01 -9.93
N ASP A 465 -12.46 -9.35 -10.64
CA ASP A 465 -11.62 -10.51 -10.32
C ASP A 465 -10.87 -10.36 -8.98
N LEU A 466 -10.60 -9.12 -8.57
CA LEU A 466 -9.99 -8.76 -7.29
C LEU A 466 -11.03 -8.52 -6.18
N GLY A 467 -12.34 -8.60 -6.49
CA GLY A 467 -13.39 -8.42 -5.50
C GLY A 467 -13.79 -6.97 -5.21
N TYR A 468 -13.29 -6.00 -5.98
CA TYR A 468 -13.69 -4.58 -5.84
C TYR A 468 -15.07 -4.29 -6.46
N LEU A 469 -15.54 -5.09 -7.40
CA LEU A 469 -16.85 -4.91 -8.07
C LEU A 469 -17.62 -6.23 -8.07
N GLU A 470 -18.98 -6.16 -7.93
CA GLU A 470 -19.86 -7.33 -8.03
C GLU A 470 -20.03 -7.85 -9.48
#